data_b29d8731770566f5580bc64bd8378fd5
#
_entry.id   b29d8731770566f5580bc64bd8378fd5
#
_cell.length_a   1.000
_cell.length_b   1.000
_cell.length_c   1.000
_cell.angle_alpha   90.00
_cell.angle_beta   90.00
_cell.angle_gamma   90.00
#
_symmetry.space_group_name_H-M   'P 1'
#
loop_
_entity.id
_entity.type
_entity.pdbx_description
1 polymer ?
#
loop_
_entity_poly.entity_id
_entity_poly.type
_entity_poly.pdbx_seq_one_letter_code
_entity_poly.pdbx_strand_id
1 'polypeptide(L)'
;MTDYTKDMLYYSENKGLGSEKFNYKFSPIKERKRILYGVCGEGVGHAIRSGVVIKHLLEKNDVTTFAHGRAYHYLRKKFNNVYQIEGFNTVYESNKVNSTKTLLNGIKDLPQDLMNNLTAMYDIAKTFAPHIIISDFEFYSNLLSKILRVPLISLDHTHVVTHCENKVPIKYLKDKLKAEGVVRSFIQLPTIYLITSFFYPPLTNPERVKIFPPILRKEIFELKPENEEHILVYQTSDSNLKLIELLKEFDYNFIIYGFYKEEIDGNLSFRNFNEVGFFDVLASSKAVITNGGFNVISEAIYLNKPIFSMPVKKQFEQILNAIHLEKLGYGEFHDDPDKADLEKFLLNLDIYKKNIQSNFVHDGNHAILQELDVLIEELTTKSSQINTVNKAKIT
;
A
#
# COMPACT_ATOMS: atom_id res chain seq x y z
N MET A 1 37.54 -18.35 7.36
CA MET A 1 37.08 -19.58 8.04
C MET A 1 36.85 -19.20 9.48
N THR A 2 35.65 -18.84 9.80
CA THR A 2 35.20 -18.20 11.05
C THR A 2 34.60 -19.23 11.99
N ASP A 3 34.83 -19.06 13.20
CA ASP A 3 34.60 -19.68 14.51
C ASP A 3 33.38 -20.61 14.78
N TYR A 4 32.61 -21.00 13.78
CA TYR A 4 31.45 -21.89 13.93
C TYR A 4 31.78 -23.38 13.98
N THR A 5 33.02 -23.78 13.79
CA THR A 5 33.47 -25.19 13.82
C THR A 5 33.90 -25.63 15.21
N LYS A 6 34.14 -24.75 16.15
CA LYS A 6 34.57 -25.08 17.51
C LYS A 6 33.43 -25.48 18.45
N ASP A 7 32.24 -24.94 18.28
CA ASP A 7 31.08 -25.25 19.12
C ASP A 7 30.44 -26.58 18.79
N MET A 8 30.71 -27.18 17.65
CA MET A 8 30.21 -28.52 17.27
C MET A 8 31.03 -29.69 17.87
N LEU A 9 32.27 -29.45 18.30
CA LEU A 9 33.12 -30.50 18.89
C LEU A 9 32.95 -30.65 20.40
N TYR A 10 32.37 -29.68 21.09
CA TYR A 10 32.19 -29.72 22.53
C TYR A 10 30.97 -30.54 22.97
N TYR A 11 30.03 -30.88 22.07
CA TYR A 11 28.84 -31.66 22.37
C TYR A 11 28.97 -33.18 22.08
N SER A 12 30.08 -33.64 21.48
CA SER A 12 30.25 -35.05 21.11
C SER A 12 31.01 -35.90 22.14
N GLU A 13 31.61 -35.29 23.17
CA GLU A 13 32.50 -36.05 24.11
C GLU A 13 31.90 -36.38 25.48
N ASN A 14 30.70 -35.97 25.81
CA ASN A 14 30.10 -36.30 27.13
C ASN A 14 28.64 -36.77 27.00
N LYS A 15 28.43 -38.03 26.58
CA LYS A 15 27.43 -38.98 27.12
C LYS A 15 27.44 -40.28 26.32
N GLY A 16 28.07 -41.31 26.90
CA GLY A 16 27.81 -42.68 26.53
C GLY A 16 26.38 -43.04 26.89
N LEU A 17 25.55 -43.27 25.87
CA LEU A 17 24.29 -44.05 25.94
C LEU A 17 23.77 -44.24 24.50
N GLY A 18 23.60 -45.51 24.11
CA GLY A 18 22.67 -45.98 23.09
C GLY A 18 22.86 -45.49 21.66
N SER A 19 23.26 -46.37 20.75
CA SER A 19 23.30 -46.12 19.31
C SER A 19 21.91 -45.95 18.69
N GLU A 20 21.23 -44.84 18.90
CA GLU A 20 20.15 -44.40 18.02
C GLU A 20 20.77 -43.47 16.96
N LYS A 21 20.81 -43.94 15.71
CA LYS A 21 21.15 -43.15 14.56
C LYS A 21 20.08 -42.08 14.39
N PHE A 22 20.30 -40.89 14.96
CA PHE A 22 19.51 -39.71 14.61
C PHE A 22 19.85 -39.34 13.16
N ASN A 23 18.96 -39.69 12.23
CA ASN A 23 18.97 -39.19 10.87
C ASN A 23 18.52 -37.69 10.93
N TYR A 24 19.45 -36.79 11.21
CA TYR A 24 19.26 -35.37 10.93
C TYR A 24 19.17 -35.21 9.42
N LYS A 25 17.96 -35.15 8.87
CA LYS A 25 17.76 -34.53 7.55
C LYS A 25 18.14 -33.06 7.72
N PHE A 26 19.35 -32.70 7.31
CA PHE A 26 19.68 -31.32 7.06
C PHE A 26 18.67 -30.83 6.04
N SER A 27 17.72 -29.99 6.44
CA SER A 27 16.96 -29.18 5.49
C SER A 27 18.01 -28.29 4.79
N PRO A 28 18.16 -28.35 3.45
CA PRO A 28 19.10 -27.50 2.78
C PRO A 28 18.81 -26.07 3.19
N ILE A 29 19.85 -25.28 3.51
CA ILE A 29 19.72 -23.85 3.75
C ILE A 29 19.06 -23.31 2.49
N LYS A 30 17.81 -22.87 2.62
CA LYS A 30 17.01 -22.42 1.47
C LYS A 30 17.72 -21.22 0.87
N GLU A 31 18.13 -21.30 -0.40
CA GLU A 31 18.80 -20.21 -1.09
C GLU A 31 17.94 -18.94 -1.05
N ARG A 32 18.51 -17.84 -0.56
CA ARG A 32 17.82 -16.54 -0.53
C ARG A 32 17.44 -16.14 -1.95
N LYS A 33 16.18 -15.78 -2.15
CA LYS A 33 15.72 -15.29 -3.45
C LYS A 33 16.08 -13.80 -3.58
N ARG A 34 16.46 -13.39 -4.77
CA ARG A 34 16.72 -11.99 -5.11
C ARG A 34 15.45 -11.38 -5.68
N ILE A 35 14.89 -10.42 -4.95
CA ILE A 35 13.61 -9.78 -5.24
C ILE A 35 13.87 -8.31 -5.57
N LEU A 36 13.42 -7.88 -6.74
CA LEU A 36 13.38 -6.46 -7.08
C LEU A 36 11.97 -5.93 -6.79
N TYR A 37 11.89 -4.84 -6.02
CA TYR A 37 10.62 -4.28 -5.59
C TYR A 37 10.45 -2.84 -6.09
N GLY A 38 9.47 -2.58 -6.94
CA GLY A 38 9.13 -1.24 -7.41
C GLY A 38 7.99 -0.63 -6.63
N VAL A 39 8.13 0.65 -6.25
CA VAL A 39 7.14 1.38 -5.43
C VAL A 39 6.78 2.70 -6.08
N CYS A 40 5.49 2.89 -6.35
CA CYS A 40 4.97 4.16 -6.85
C CYS A 40 5.20 5.30 -5.85
N GLY A 41 5.64 6.44 -6.34
CA GLY A 41 5.99 7.61 -5.52
C GLY A 41 4.85 8.58 -5.25
N GLU A 42 3.67 8.34 -5.81
CA GLU A 42 2.49 9.19 -5.60
C GLU A 42 1.90 8.98 -4.19
N GLY A 43 2.18 9.92 -3.30
CA GLY A 43 1.78 9.83 -1.90
C GLY A 43 2.64 8.90 -1.07
N VAL A 44 2.38 8.85 0.23
CA VAL A 44 3.13 8.00 1.18
C VAL A 44 2.46 6.62 1.33
N GLY A 45 1.22 6.46 0.88
CA GLY A 45 0.43 5.24 1.05
C GLY A 45 1.08 4.00 0.46
N HIS A 46 1.60 4.08 -0.77
CA HIS A 46 2.35 2.99 -1.40
C HIS A 46 3.60 2.62 -0.59
N ALA A 47 4.35 3.63 -0.14
CA ALA A 47 5.57 3.42 0.64
C ALA A 47 5.32 2.77 2.00
N ILE A 48 4.23 3.15 2.68
CA ILE A 48 3.82 2.59 3.97
C ILE A 48 3.55 1.10 3.82
N ARG A 49 2.67 0.73 2.90
CA ARG A 49 2.30 -0.66 2.61
C ARG A 49 3.50 -1.48 2.16
N SER A 50 4.24 -0.97 1.18
CA SER A 50 5.45 -1.63 0.67
C SER A 50 6.52 -1.79 1.75
N GLY A 51 6.65 -0.85 2.69
CA GLY A 51 7.59 -0.96 3.81
C GLY A 51 7.31 -2.17 4.71
N VAL A 52 6.04 -2.50 4.94
CA VAL A 52 5.66 -3.71 5.69
C VAL A 52 6.08 -4.97 4.93
N VAL A 53 5.79 -5.02 3.62
CA VAL A 53 6.12 -6.16 2.77
C VAL A 53 7.63 -6.32 2.62
N ILE A 54 8.37 -5.24 2.34
CA ILE A 54 9.84 -5.26 2.21
C ILE A 54 10.49 -5.77 3.50
N LYS A 55 10.02 -5.32 4.67
CA LYS A 55 10.52 -5.78 5.96
C LYS A 55 10.35 -7.28 6.12
N HIS A 56 9.19 -7.84 5.80
CA HIS A 56 8.92 -9.27 5.82
C HIS A 56 9.82 -10.04 4.84
N LEU A 57 9.94 -9.56 3.61
CA LEU A 57 10.75 -10.22 2.59
C LEU A 57 12.24 -10.28 2.96
N LEU A 58 12.78 -9.23 3.61
CA LEU A 58 14.17 -9.15 4.03
C LEU A 58 14.56 -10.20 5.08
N GLU A 59 13.60 -10.80 5.78
CA GLU A 59 13.88 -11.88 6.73
C GLU A 59 14.50 -13.11 6.04
N LYS A 60 14.04 -13.43 4.83
CA LYS A 60 14.39 -14.66 4.11
C LYS A 60 15.00 -14.44 2.73
N ASN A 61 14.95 -13.22 2.20
CA ASN A 61 15.31 -12.88 0.83
C ASN A 61 16.26 -11.68 0.77
N ASP A 62 16.89 -11.47 -0.38
CA ASP A 62 17.61 -10.26 -0.71
C ASP A 62 16.70 -9.35 -1.51
N VAL A 63 16.52 -8.11 -1.06
CA VAL A 63 15.59 -7.17 -1.68
C VAL A 63 16.32 -5.92 -2.13
N THR A 64 16.10 -5.55 -3.40
CA THR A 64 16.50 -4.26 -3.98
C THR A 64 15.24 -3.51 -4.35
N THR A 65 15.13 -2.25 -3.92
CA THR A 65 13.91 -1.45 -4.08
C THR A 65 14.17 -0.27 -5.01
N PHE A 66 13.25 -0.04 -5.95
CA PHE A 66 13.17 1.18 -6.75
C PHE A 66 11.96 2.00 -6.31
N ALA A 67 12.16 3.29 -6.08
CA ALA A 67 11.09 4.19 -5.69
C ALA A 67 11.37 5.62 -6.16
N HIS A 68 10.32 6.42 -6.28
CA HIS A 68 10.46 7.85 -6.60
C HIS A 68 9.71 8.73 -5.60
N GLY A 69 9.93 10.04 -5.68
CA GLY A 69 9.19 11.04 -4.92
C GLY A 69 9.15 10.76 -3.41
N ARG A 70 7.96 10.88 -2.83
CA ARG A 70 7.75 10.69 -1.37
C ARG A 70 8.04 9.27 -0.91
N ALA A 71 7.79 8.27 -1.76
CA ALA A 71 8.07 6.87 -1.42
C ALA A 71 9.56 6.62 -1.26
N TYR A 72 10.40 7.16 -2.15
CA TYR A 72 11.85 7.07 -2.01
C TYR A 72 12.32 7.63 -0.67
N HIS A 73 11.94 8.85 -0.33
CA HIS A 73 12.36 9.49 0.92
C HIS A 73 11.90 8.73 2.18
N TYR A 74 10.72 8.14 2.15
CA TYR A 74 10.20 7.33 3.25
C TYR A 74 10.96 6.00 3.40
N LEU A 75 11.11 5.25 2.31
CA LEU A 75 11.73 3.93 2.33
C LEU A 75 13.24 4.00 2.57
N ARG A 76 13.93 5.01 2.03
CA ARG A 76 15.38 5.18 2.20
C ARG A 76 15.77 5.43 3.67
N LYS A 77 14.88 5.98 4.48
CA LYS A 77 15.10 6.12 5.94
C LYS A 77 15.02 4.79 6.69
N LYS A 78 14.33 3.79 6.13
CA LYS A 78 14.06 2.50 6.79
C LYS A 78 14.90 1.34 6.24
N PHE A 79 15.36 1.44 4.98
CA PHE A 79 16.05 0.36 4.28
C PHE A 79 17.29 0.86 3.51
N ASN A 80 18.32 0.01 3.41
CA ASN A 80 19.59 0.37 2.79
C ASN A 80 19.57 0.31 1.25
N ASN A 81 18.99 -0.74 0.67
CA ASN A 81 19.01 -0.99 -0.78
C ASN A 81 17.80 -0.36 -1.48
N VAL A 82 17.65 0.96 -1.35
CA VAL A 82 16.60 1.74 -2.00
C VAL A 82 17.25 2.71 -2.97
N TYR A 83 16.89 2.60 -4.24
CA TYR A 83 17.41 3.40 -5.35
C TYR A 83 16.32 4.36 -5.83
N GLN A 84 16.72 5.60 -6.08
CA GLN A 84 15.83 6.60 -6.62
C GLN A 84 15.69 6.44 -8.13
N ILE A 85 14.46 6.55 -8.61
CA ILE A 85 14.11 6.65 -10.03
C ILE A 85 13.29 7.92 -10.27
N GLU A 86 13.23 8.37 -11.50
CA GLU A 86 12.27 9.41 -11.89
C GLU A 86 10.88 8.80 -12.01
N GLY A 87 9.84 9.55 -11.64
CA GLY A 87 8.47 9.07 -11.60
C GLY A 87 7.50 10.00 -12.30
N PHE A 88 6.33 9.47 -12.60
CA PHE A 88 5.21 10.29 -13.06
C PHE A 88 4.57 10.99 -11.87
N ASN A 89 4.43 12.31 -11.94
CA ASN A 89 3.81 13.11 -10.89
C ASN A 89 2.42 13.59 -11.32
N THR A 90 1.41 13.33 -10.49
CA THR A 90 0.06 13.87 -10.69
C THR A 90 0.00 15.33 -10.23
N VAL A 91 -0.52 16.21 -11.09
CA VAL A 91 -0.70 17.63 -10.75
C VAL A 91 -2.07 17.87 -10.12
N TYR A 92 -2.08 18.42 -8.91
CA TYR A 92 -3.28 18.79 -8.16
C TYR A 92 -3.50 20.29 -8.18
N GLU A 93 -4.73 20.74 -8.45
CA GLU A 93 -5.13 22.16 -8.36
C GLU A 93 -6.51 22.24 -7.68
N SER A 94 -6.63 23.07 -6.64
CA SER A 94 -7.88 23.34 -5.93
C SER A 94 -8.64 22.07 -5.53
N ASN A 95 -7.96 21.13 -4.88
CA ASN A 95 -8.47 19.83 -4.47
C ASN A 95 -9.04 18.97 -5.63
N LYS A 96 -8.44 19.10 -6.84
CA LYS A 96 -8.79 18.32 -8.04
C LYS A 96 -7.53 17.88 -8.78
N VAL A 97 -7.58 16.70 -9.39
CA VAL A 97 -6.52 16.25 -10.32
C VAL A 97 -6.63 17.06 -11.62
N ASN A 98 -5.55 17.76 -12.00
CA ASN A 98 -5.46 18.40 -13.29
C ASN A 98 -4.88 17.44 -14.34
N SER A 99 -5.76 16.63 -14.95
CA SER A 99 -5.39 15.61 -15.92
C SER A 99 -4.66 16.17 -17.15
N THR A 100 -4.98 17.40 -17.58
CA THR A 100 -4.35 18.03 -18.74
C THR A 100 -2.91 18.42 -18.44
N LYS A 101 -2.66 19.08 -17.30
CA LYS A 101 -1.30 19.45 -16.89
C LYS A 101 -0.46 18.21 -16.54
N THR A 102 -1.05 17.22 -15.89
CA THR A 102 -0.39 15.94 -15.61
C THR A 102 0.07 15.28 -16.91
N LEU A 103 -0.83 15.19 -17.91
CA LEU A 103 -0.51 14.60 -19.21
C LEU A 103 0.54 15.42 -19.97
N LEU A 104 0.42 16.74 -20.01
CA LEU A 104 1.36 17.62 -20.74
C LEU A 104 2.75 17.59 -20.13
N ASN A 105 2.86 17.63 -18.80
CA ASN A 105 4.15 17.53 -18.12
C ASN A 105 4.78 16.12 -18.28
N GLY A 106 3.96 15.06 -18.25
CA GLY A 106 4.45 13.69 -18.45
C GLY A 106 4.88 13.35 -19.87
N ILE A 107 4.32 14.03 -20.91
CA ILE A 107 4.64 13.69 -22.31
C ILE A 107 5.92 14.40 -22.80
N LYS A 108 6.22 15.59 -22.28
CA LYS A 108 7.29 16.44 -22.83
C LYS A 108 8.69 15.80 -22.72
N ASP A 109 8.97 15.18 -21.58
CA ASP A 109 10.29 14.60 -21.29
C ASP A 109 10.25 13.05 -21.19
N LEU A 110 9.06 12.46 -21.40
CA LEU A 110 8.80 11.02 -21.24
C LEU A 110 9.80 10.08 -21.95
N PRO A 111 10.20 10.31 -23.22
CA PRO A 111 11.12 9.39 -23.89
C PRO A 111 12.49 9.35 -23.22
N GLN A 112 13.02 10.49 -22.80
CA GLN A 112 14.35 10.59 -22.21
C GLN A 112 14.34 10.04 -20.77
N ASP A 113 13.36 10.44 -19.95
CA ASP A 113 13.22 9.96 -18.57
C ASP A 113 12.95 8.45 -18.54
N LEU A 114 12.11 7.95 -19.45
CA LEU A 114 11.86 6.53 -19.63
C LEU A 114 13.16 5.76 -19.91
N MET A 115 13.97 6.23 -20.85
CA MET A 115 15.22 5.58 -21.22
C MET A 115 16.26 5.66 -20.10
N ASN A 116 16.40 6.81 -19.43
CA ASN A 116 17.32 6.98 -18.33
C ASN A 116 16.97 6.05 -17.15
N ASN A 117 15.70 6.00 -16.73
CA ASN A 117 15.25 5.12 -15.68
C ASN A 117 15.45 3.65 -16.04
N LEU A 118 15.00 3.22 -17.22
CA LEU A 118 15.14 1.82 -17.64
C LEU A 118 16.60 1.41 -17.72
N THR A 119 17.50 2.28 -18.20
CA THR A 119 18.94 1.99 -18.26
C THR A 119 19.51 1.84 -16.86
N ALA A 120 19.26 2.80 -15.95
CA ALA A 120 19.76 2.74 -14.59
C ALA A 120 19.22 1.51 -13.83
N MET A 121 17.92 1.23 -13.96
CA MET A 121 17.31 0.05 -13.34
C MET A 121 17.83 -1.25 -13.91
N TYR A 122 18.05 -1.30 -15.24
CA TYR A 122 18.59 -2.48 -15.91
C TYR A 122 20.01 -2.79 -15.45
N ASP A 123 20.89 -1.81 -15.33
CA ASP A 123 22.28 -2.00 -14.89
C ASP A 123 22.36 -2.55 -13.47
N ILE A 124 21.51 -1.99 -12.55
CA ILE A 124 21.39 -2.52 -11.19
C ILE A 124 20.81 -3.94 -11.22
N ALA A 125 19.73 -4.16 -11.97
CA ALA A 125 19.06 -5.44 -12.04
C ALA A 125 19.95 -6.52 -12.69
N LYS A 126 20.78 -6.18 -13.68
CA LYS A 126 21.74 -7.10 -14.31
C LYS A 126 22.75 -7.62 -13.31
N THR A 127 23.27 -6.76 -12.45
CA THR A 127 24.21 -7.13 -11.38
C THR A 127 23.52 -7.91 -10.27
N PHE A 128 22.34 -7.47 -9.85
CA PHE A 128 21.53 -8.09 -8.79
C PHE A 128 20.95 -9.44 -9.25
N ALA A 129 20.66 -9.60 -10.54
CA ALA A 129 20.06 -10.78 -11.17
C ALA A 129 18.80 -11.28 -10.44
N PRO A 130 17.71 -10.50 -10.43
CA PRO A 130 16.51 -10.84 -9.67
C PRO A 130 15.86 -12.13 -10.18
N HIS A 131 15.34 -12.94 -9.28
CA HIS A 131 14.54 -14.12 -9.60
C HIS A 131 13.07 -13.78 -9.87
N ILE A 132 12.61 -12.67 -9.29
CA ILE A 132 11.22 -12.19 -9.37
C ILE A 132 11.18 -10.68 -9.15
N ILE A 133 10.17 -10.03 -9.73
CA ILE A 133 9.87 -8.61 -9.50
C ILE A 133 8.52 -8.50 -8.81
N ILE A 134 8.42 -7.58 -7.84
CA ILE A 134 7.17 -7.17 -7.21
C ILE A 134 6.95 -5.70 -7.51
N SER A 135 5.73 -5.30 -7.84
CA SER A 135 5.37 -3.91 -8.13
C SER A 135 4.20 -3.46 -7.27
N ASP A 136 4.38 -2.40 -6.50
CA ASP A 136 3.30 -1.63 -5.92
C ASP A 136 2.98 -0.45 -6.84
N PHE A 137 2.24 -0.75 -7.90
CA PHE A 137 1.79 0.17 -8.95
C PHE A 137 2.93 1.00 -9.58
N GLU A 138 4.11 0.40 -9.72
CA GLU A 138 5.29 1.05 -10.30
C GLU A 138 5.51 0.61 -11.76
N PHE A 139 5.50 1.58 -12.66
CA PHE A 139 5.48 1.39 -14.11
C PHE A 139 6.74 0.72 -14.67
N TYR A 140 7.92 1.20 -14.28
CA TYR A 140 9.21 0.72 -14.85
C TYR A 140 9.52 -0.72 -14.45
N SER A 141 9.11 -1.15 -13.26
CA SER A 141 9.25 -2.54 -12.80
C SER A 141 8.49 -3.51 -13.71
N ASN A 142 7.32 -3.09 -14.22
CA ASN A 142 6.57 -3.87 -15.20
C ASN A 142 7.33 -4.01 -16.53
N LEU A 143 7.92 -2.94 -17.05
CA LEU A 143 8.73 -3.00 -18.26
C LEU A 143 9.99 -3.85 -18.04
N LEU A 144 10.65 -3.66 -16.93
CA LEU A 144 11.87 -4.39 -16.57
C LEU A 144 11.62 -5.90 -16.44
N SER A 145 10.49 -6.33 -15.90
CA SER A 145 10.15 -7.76 -15.81
C SER A 145 10.05 -8.41 -17.19
N LYS A 146 9.53 -7.71 -18.18
CA LYS A 146 9.44 -8.18 -19.57
C LYS A 146 10.81 -8.24 -20.24
N ILE A 147 11.66 -7.23 -20.02
CA ILE A 147 13.03 -7.19 -20.56
C ILE A 147 13.86 -8.34 -19.98
N LEU A 148 13.81 -8.54 -18.67
CA LEU A 148 14.56 -9.59 -17.97
C LEU A 148 13.92 -10.97 -18.08
N ARG A 149 12.67 -11.06 -18.54
CA ARG A 149 11.88 -12.30 -18.59
C ARG A 149 11.75 -13.00 -17.24
N VAL A 150 11.55 -12.21 -16.19
CA VAL A 150 11.31 -12.72 -14.84
C VAL A 150 9.85 -12.52 -14.45
N PRO A 151 9.27 -13.38 -13.58
CA PRO A 151 7.90 -13.22 -13.13
C PRO A 151 7.67 -11.87 -12.44
N LEU A 152 6.45 -11.34 -12.58
CA LEU A 152 6.01 -10.11 -11.93
C LEU A 152 4.77 -10.39 -11.05
N ILE A 153 4.84 -10.01 -9.78
CA ILE A 153 3.68 -9.91 -8.89
C ILE A 153 3.28 -8.43 -8.78
N SER A 154 2.04 -8.07 -9.09
CA SER A 154 1.46 -6.77 -8.74
C SER A 154 0.83 -6.87 -7.36
N LEU A 155 1.26 -6.05 -6.40
CA LEU A 155 0.75 -6.03 -5.04
C LEU A 155 0.39 -4.59 -4.68
N ASP A 156 -0.90 -4.25 -4.76
CA ASP A 156 -1.39 -2.89 -4.53
C ASP A 156 -2.90 -2.87 -4.23
N HIS A 157 -3.44 -1.67 -4.00
CA HIS A 157 -4.88 -1.43 -3.89
C HIS A 157 -5.49 -0.96 -5.22
N THR A 158 -4.72 -0.23 -6.01
CA THR A 158 -5.19 0.51 -7.19
C THR A 158 -5.87 -0.40 -8.21
N HIS A 159 -5.43 -1.67 -8.32
CA HIS A 159 -6.04 -2.63 -9.24
C HIS A 159 -7.47 -3.09 -8.85
N VAL A 160 -7.98 -2.71 -7.69
CA VAL A 160 -9.41 -2.85 -7.39
C VAL A 160 -10.28 -2.14 -8.44
N VAL A 161 -9.78 -1.06 -9.03
CA VAL A 161 -10.46 -0.28 -10.07
C VAL A 161 -10.71 -1.10 -11.33
N THR A 162 -9.75 -1.96 -11.73
CA THR A 162 -9.76 -2.65 -13.04
C THR A 162 -10.05 -4.15 -12.98
N HIS A 163 -9.88 -4.78 -11.82
CA HIS A 163 -10.00 -6.23 -11.66
C HIS A 163 -11.16 -6.65 -10.77
N CYS A 164 -12.02 -5.70 -10.41
CA CYS A 164 -13.24 -5.93 -9.65
C CYS A 164 -14.46 -5.33 -10.35
N GLU A 165 -15.64 -5.92 -10.09
CA GLU A 165 -16.91 -5.38 -10.57
C GLU A 165 -17.33 -4.18 -9.71
N ASN A 166 -17.06 -2.97 -10.18
CA ASN A 166 -17.38 -1.74 -9.46
C ASN A 166 -18.64 -1.08 -10.04
N LYS A 167 -19.76 -1.20 -9.33
CA LYS A 167 -21.00 -0.47 -9.62
C LYS A 167 -20.94 0.90 -8.95
N VAL A 168 -20.94 1.96 -9.75
CA VAL A 168 -20.87 3.34 -9.26
C VAL A 168 -21.99 4.20 -9.84
N PRO A 169 -22.42 5.27 -9.15
CA PRO A 169 -23.37 6.23 -9.69
C PRO A 169 -22.91 6.83 -11.02
N ILE A 170 -23.86 7.15 -11.91
CA ILE A 170 -23.59 7.68 -13.27
C ILE A 170 -22.69 8.90 -13.24
N LYS A 171 -22.83 9.78 -12.25
CA LYS A 171 -21.99 11.00 -12.10
C LYS A 171 -20.48 10.71 -12.04
N TYR A 172 -20.06 9.49 -11.61
CA TYR A 172 -18.65 9.10 -11.52
C TYR A 172 -18.17 8.22 -12.68
N LEU A 173 -19.03 7.87 -13.64
CA LEU A 173 -18.69 6.94 -14.72
C LEU A 173 -17.53 7.47 -15.57
N LYS A 174 -17.48 8.78 -15.83
CA LYS A 174 -16.38 9.40 -16.57
C LYS A 174 -15.05 9.30 -15.85
N ASP A 175 -15.05 9.48 -14.54
CA ASP A 175 -13.82 9.39 -13.73
C ASP A 175 -13.38 7.92 -13.61
N LYS A 176 -14.32 6.98 -13.51
CA LYS A 176 -14.07 5.54 -13.58
C LYS A 176 -13.36 5.16 -14.88
N LEU A 177 -13.93 5.50 -16.03
CA LEU A 177 -13.35 5.15 -17.33
C LEU A 177 -11.94 5.73 -17.53
N LYS A 178 -11.70 6.96 -17.06
CA LYS A 178 -10.36 7.55 -17.08
C LYS A 178 -9.37 6.80 -16.19
N ALA A 179 -9.78 6.48 -14.96
CA ALA A 179 -8.94 5.74 -14.02
C ALA A 179 -8.62 4.32 -14.55
N GLU A 180 -9.63 3.61 -15.07
CA GLU A 180 -9.41 2.30 -15.70
C GLU A 180 -8.40 2.37 -16.87
N GLY A 181 -8.51 3.41 -17.71
CA GLY A 181 -7.56 3.63 -18.81
C GLY A 181 -6.13 3.83 -18.32
N VAL A 182 -5.92 4.65 -17.30
CA VAL A 182 -4.62 4.88 -16.68
C VAL A 182 -4.07 3.60 -16.06
N VAL A 183 -4.85 2.95 -15.19
CA VAL A 183 -4.41 1.73 -14.49
C VAL A 183 -4.01 0.63 -15.46
N ARG A 184 -4.80 0.40 -16.51
CA ARG A 184 -4.49 -0.59 -17.55
C ARG A 184 -3.25 -0.26 -18.37
N SER A 185 -2.90 1.03 -18.51
CA SER A 185 -1.69 1.44 -19.24
C SER A 185 -0.40 1.30 -18.43
N PHE A 186 -0.49 1.39 -17.10
CA PHE A 186 0.69 1.37 -16.21
C PHE A 186 1.19 -0.05 -15.95
N ILE A 187 0.32 -0.95 -15.52
CA ILE A 187 0.72 -2.34 -15.22
C ILE A 187 0.02 -3.28 -16.18
N GLN A 188 0.80 -3.92 -17.04
CA GLN A 188 0.30 -4.80 -18.08
C GLN A 188 0.73 -6.24 -17.85
N LEU A 189 -0.25 -7.10 -17.61
CA LEU A 189 -0.08 -8.55 -17.60
C LEU A 189 1.00 -9.06 -16.61
N PRO A 190 0.98 -8.68 -15.32
CA PRO A 190 1.78 -9.38 -14.34
C PRO A 190 1.39 -10.87 -14.29
N THR A 191 2.20 -11.69 -13.67
CA THR A 191 1.90 -13.12 -13.49
C THR A 191 0.65 -13.31 -12.63
N ILE A 192 0.55 -12.50 -11.57
CA ILE A 192 -0.60 -12.48 -10.65
C ILE A 192 -0.79 -11.09 -10.03
N TYR A 193 -2.03 -10.77 -9.70
CA TYR A 193 -2.40 -9.57 -8.93
C TYR A 193 -2.79 -9.96 -7.51
N LEU A 194 -2.15 -9.35 -6.52
CA LEU A 194 -2.53 -9.39 -5.11
C LEU A 194 -3.11 -8.02 -4.75
N ILE A 195 -4.42 -7.95 -4.61
CA ILE A 195 -5.11 -6.69 -4.29
C ILE A 195 -5.35 -6.65 -2.79
N THR A 196 -5.00 -5.52 -2.14
CA THR A 196 -5.36 -5.28 -0.74
C THR A 196 -6.57 -4.36 -0.67
N SER A 197 -7.60 -4.72 0.10
CA SER A 197 -8.83 -3.94 0.20
C SER A 197 -9.57 -4.18 1.51
N PHE A 198 -10.32 -3.17 2.00
CA PHE A 198 -11.25 -3.31 3.12
C PHE A 198 -12.68 -3.69 2.66
N PHE A 199 -12.88 -3.85 1.35
CA PHE A 199 -14.13 -4.29 0.72
C PHE A 199 -13.83 -5.31 -0.37
N TYR A 200 -14.79 -6.20 -0.64
CA TYR A 200 -14.56 -7.40 -1.46
C TYR A 200 -15.58 -7.51 -2.59
N PRO A 201 -15.47 -6.72 -3.67
CA PRO A 201 -16.33 -6.86 -4.84
C PRO A 201 -15.99 -8.13 -5.63
N PRO A 202 -16.91 -8.65 -6.47
CA PRO A 202 -16.62 -9.79 -7.33
C PRO A 202 -15.40 -9.53 -8.23
N LEU A 203 -14.54 -10.54 -8.37
CA LEU A 203 -13.34 -10.47 -9.19
C LEU A 203 -13.68 -10.74 -10.66
N THR A 204 -13.10 -9.97 -11.58
CA THR A 204 -13.29 -10.17 -13.03
C THR A 204 -12.46 -11.31 -13.59
N ASN A 205 -11.36 -11.69 -12.93
CA ASN A 205 -10.49 -12.81 -13.31
C ASN A 205 -9.88 -13.50 -12.07
N PRO A 206 -10.65 -14.38 -11.39
CA PRO A 206 -10.21 -14.99 -10.13
C PRO A 206 -9.02 -15.95 -10.28
N GLU A 207 -8.67 -16.40 -11.48
CA GLU A 207 -7.49 -17.25 -11.71
C GLU A 207 -6.18 -16.47 -11.57
N ARG A 208 -6.20 -15.16 -11.83
CA ARG A 208 -5.01 -14.30 -11.81
C ARG A 208 -5.08 -13.18 -10.78
N VAL A 209 -6.16 -13.09 -10.04
CA VAL A 209 -6.41 -12.01 -9.08
C VAL A 209 -6.81 -12.61 -7.75
N LYS A 210 -6.11 -12.22 -6.69
CA LYS A 210 -6.50 -12.54 -5.31
C LYS A 210 -6.67 -11.23 -4.53
N ILE A 211 -7.67 -11.20 -3.65
CA ILE A 211 -7.97 -10.02 -2.82
C ILE A 211 -7.79 -10.36 -1.34
N PHE A 212 -7.14 -9.49 -0.60
CA PHE A 212 -6.77 -9.66 0.79
C PHE A 212 -7.18 -8.45 1.63
N PRO A 213 -7.28 -8.58 2.96
CA PRO A 213 -7.40 -7.46 3.87
C PRO A 213 -6.29 -6.42 3.65
N PRO A 214 -6.48 -5.16 4.08
CA PRO A 214 -5.47 -4.12 3.99
C PRO A 214 -4.16 -4.54 4.66
N ILE A 215 -3.01 -4.17 4.07
CA ILE A 215 -1.72 -4.30 4.75
C ILE A 215 -1.58 -3.12 5.72
N LEU A 216 -1.53 -3.41 7.00
CA LEU A 216 -1.39 -2.43 8.06
C LEU A 216 0.01 -2.46 8.69
N ARG A 217 0.45 -1.30 9.17
CA ARG A 217 1.71 -1.15 9.88
C ARG A 217 1.65 -1.86 11.24
N LYS A 218 2.80 -2.37 11.70
CA LYS A 218 2.90 -3.05 13.01
C LYS A 218 2.40 -2.16 14.16
N GLU A 219 2.72 -0.87 14.10
CA GLU A 219 2.36 0.14 15.07
C GLU A 219 0.83 0.22 15.27
N ILE A 220 0.04 0.04 14.21
CA ILE A 220 -1.44 0.05 14.29
C ILE A 220 -1.96 -1.13 15.14
N PHE A 221 -1.32 -2.30 15.06
CA PHE A 221 -1.72 -3.47 15.87
C PHE A 221 -1.38 -3.31 17.36
N GLU A 222 -0.45 -2.43 17.70
CA GLU A 222 -0.01 -2.17 19.06
C GLU A 222 -0.84 -1.08 19.75
N LEU A 223 -1.62 -0.29 18.98
CA LEU A 223 -2.48 0.77 19.52
C LEU A 223 -3.71 0.20 20.23
N LYS A 224 -4.11 0.88 21.29
CA LYS A 224 -5.37 0.61 21.98
C LYS A 224 -6.37 1.70 21.59
N PRO A 225 -7.51 1.33 20.96
CA PRO A 225 -8.53 2.30 20.63
C PRO A 225 -9.10 2.94 21.90
N GLU A 226 -9.09 4.25 21.98
CA GLU A 226 -9.74 5.06 23.00
C GLU A 226 -10.84 5.92 22.34
N ASN A 227 -11.66 6.58 23.10
CA ASN A 227 -12.72 7.45 22.59
C ASN A 227 -12.71 8.75 23.39
N GLU A 228 -11.72 9.58 23.10
CA GLU A 228 -11.71 10.97 23.58
C GLU A 228 -12.72 11.82 22.79
N GLU A 229 -12.96 13.04 23.23
CA GLU A 229 -13.97 13.92 22.64
C GLU A 229 -13.51 14.64 21.36
N HIS A 230 -12.29 14.38 20.85
CA HIS A 230 -11.82 15.01 19.64
C HIS A 230 -12.08 14.18 18.38
N ILE A 231 -12.13 14.87 17.24
CA ILE A 231 -12.25 14.28 15.90
C ILE A 231 -10.95 14.51 15.16
N LEU A 232 -10.39 13.44 14.58
CA LEU A 232 -9.23 13.54 13.69
C LEU A 232 -9.68 14.03 12.31
N VAL A 233 -9.02 15.07 11.79
CA VAL A 233 -9.17 15.53 10.41
C VAL A 233 -7.85 15.33 9.66
N TYR A 234 -7.85 14.53 8.60
CA TYR A 234 -6.67 14.32 7.76
C TYR A 234 -6.98 14.66 6.30
N GLN A 235 -6.30 15.67 5.81
CA GLN A 235 -6.39 16.11 4.42
C GLN A 235 -5.06 15.95 3.70
N THR A 236 -5.09 15.59 2.41
CA THR A 236 -3.88 15.42 1.59
C THR A 236 -3.35 16.73 1.04
N SER A 237 -4.10 17.82 1.17
CA SER A 237 -3.72 19.19 0.79
C SER A 237 -4.45 20.23 1.65
N ASP A 238 -3.88 21.41 1.75
CA ASP A 238 -4.40 22.58 2.47
C ASP A 238 -5.48 23.36 1.70
N SER A 239 -5.96 22.84 0.59
CA SER A 239 -6.86 23.57 -0.33
C SER A 239 -8.35 23.52 0.05
N ASN A 240 -8.74 22.72 1.05
CA ASN A 240 -10.15 22.55 1.44
C ASN A 240 -10.55 23.52 2.55
N LEU A 241 -10.54 24.82 2.25
CA LEU A 241 -10.88 25.87 3.20
C LEU A 241 -12.36 25.85 3.62
N LYS A 242 -13.26 25.37 2.74
CA LYS A 242 -14.68 25.23 3.09
C LYS A 242 -14.89 24.24 4.26
N LEU A 243 -14.12 23.15 4.30
CA LEU A 243 -14.18 22.23 5.42
C LEU A 243 -13.77 22.93 6.73
N ILE A 244 -12.72 23.74 6.71
CA ILE A 244 -12.26 24.47 7.89
C ILE A 244 -13.34 25.40 8.44
N GLU A 245 -14.01 26.18 7.58
CA GLU A 245 -15.11 27.05 8.01
C GLU A 245 -16.30 26.25 8.53
N LEU A 246 -16.63 25.12 7.91
CA LEU A 246 -17.68 24.22 8.38
C LEU A 246 -17.39 23.68 9.80
N LEU A 247 -16.16 23.25 10.07
CA LEU A 247 -15.78 22.68 11.36
C LEU A 247 -15.86 23.69 12.50
N LYS A 248 -15.68 24.99 12.26
CA LYS A 248 -15.83 26.06 13.26
C LYS A 248 -17.25 26.19 13.80
N GLU A 249 -18.24 25.71 13.07
CA GLU A 249 -19.66 25.79 13.48
C GLU A 249 -20.06 24.73 14.52
N PHE A 250 -19.16 23.81 14.88
CA PHE A 250 -19.44 22.68 15.78
C PHE A 250 -18.76 22.84 17.13
N ASP A 251 -19.42 22.34 18.16
CA ASP A 251 -18.88 22.27 19.53
C ASP A 251 -18.11 20.94 19.75
N TYR A 252 -17.12 20.69 18.87
CA TYR A 252 -16.19 19.56 18.94
C TYR A 252 -14.76 20.04 18.77
N ASN A 253 -13.81 19.39 19.41
CA ASN A 253 -12.39 19.64 19.19
C ASN A 253 -11.92 18.87 17.94
N PHE A 254 -11.34 19.57 16.97
CA PHE A 254 -10.79 18.97 15.76
C PHE A 254 -9.27 19.06 15.77
N ILE A 255 -8.60 17.90 15.63
CA ILE A 255 -7.15 17.84 15.46
C ILE A 255 -6.87 17.59 13.98
N ILE A 256 -6.19 18.56 13.33
CA ILE A 256 -6.12 18.68 11.88
C ILE A 256 -4.70 18.49 11.38
N TYR A 257 -4.50 17.53 10.47
CA TYR A 257 -3.25 17.29 9.74
C TYR A 257 -3.43 17.56 8.24
N GLY A 258 -2.32 17.96 7.57
CA GLY A 258 -2.28 18.17 6.12
C GLY A 258 -2.33 19.63 5.68
N PHE A 259 -2.40 20.59 6.61
CA PHE A 259 -2.38 22.03 6.33
C PHE A 259 -1.00 22.67 6.51
N TYR A 260 0.04 21.89 6.81
CA TYR A 260 1.43 22.33 6.92
C TYR A 260 1.64 23.54 7.87
N LYS A 261 0.85 23.62 8.93
CA LYS A 261 0.94 24.66 9.97
C LYS A 261 0.73 24.05 11.36
N GLU A 262 1.17 24.78 12.36
CA GLU A 262 1.00 24.43 13.77
C GLU A 262 0.36 25.64 14.46
N GLU A 263 -0.96 25.54 14.74
CA GLU A 263 -1.78 26.67 15.16
C GLU A 263 -3.05 26.17 15.88
N ILE A 264 -3.55 26.94 16.82
CA ILE A 264 -4.85 26.74 17.45
C ILE A 264 -5.76 27.91 17.02
N ASP A 265 -6.90 27.58 16.42
CA ASP A 265 -7.93 28.55 15.99
C ASP A 265 -9.29 28.09 16.53
N GLY A 266 -9.67 28.61 17.69
CA GLY A 266 -10.90 28.20 18.38
C GLY A 266 -10.89 26.71 18.75
N ASN A 267 -11.82 25.95 18.18
CA ASN A 267 -11.94 24.49 18.34
C ASN A 267 -11.07 23.68 17.38
N LEU A 268 -10.23 24.33 16.56
CA LEU A 268 -9.36 23.71 15.56
C LEU A 268 -7.92 23.71 16.03
N SER A 269 -7.29 22.53 16.13
CA SER A 269 -5.87 22.35 16.43
C SER A 269 -5.14 21.82 15.22
N PHE A 270 -4.46 22.68 14.49
CA PHE A 270 -3.62 22.29 13.36
C PHE A 270 -2.28 21.75 13.82
N ARG A 271 -1.84 20.63 13.28
CA ARG A 271 -0.57 19.98 13.62
C ARG A 271 0.22 19.60 12.38
N ASN A 272 1.54 19.80 12.46
CA ASN A 272 2.45 19.24 11.48
C ASN A 272 2.47 17.72 11.59
N PHE A 273 2.55 17.05 10.44
CA PHE A 273 2.52 15.59 10.42
C PHE A 273 3.82 15.02 11.06
N ASN A 274 3.64 14.21 12.09
CA ASN A 274 4.61 13.25 12.58
C ASN A 274 3.89 11.91 12.82
N GLU A 275 4.58 10.82 12.53
CA GLU A 275 3.94 9.49 12.47
C GLU A 275 3.40 9.05 13.85
N VAL A 276 4.18 9.27 14.92
CA VAL A 276 3.79 8.88 16.29
C VAL A 276 2.60 9.69 16.78
N GLY A 277 2.68 11.01 16.72
CA GLY A 277 1.57 11.87 17.16
C GLY A 277 0.30 11.69 16.33
N PHE A 278 0.42 11.34 15.04
CA PHE A 278 -0.73 10.99 14.22
C PHE A 278 -1.41 9.70 14.70
N PHE A 279 -0.63 8.68 15.08
CA PHE A 279 -1.18 7.43 15.58
C PHE A 279 -1.89 7.61 16.93
N ASP A 280 -1.32 8.38 17.83
CA ASP A 280 -1.93 8.66 19.13
C ASP A 280 -3.28 9.36 18.94
N VAL A 281 -3.33 10.37 18.06
CA VAL A 281 -4.58 11.09 17.75
C VAL A 281 -5.58 10.19 17.04
N LEU A 282 -5.14 9.33 16.10
CA LEU A 282 -6.02 8.38 15.42
C LEU A 282 -6.61 7.36 16.42
N ALA A 283 -5.79 6.81 17.30
CA ALA A 283 -6.23 5.81 18.28
C ALA A 283 -7.19 6.39 19.31
N SER A 284 -6.98 7.64 19.75
CA SER A 284 -7.81 8.29 20.75
C SER A 284 -9.02 9.04 20.16
N SER A 285 -9.09 9.29 18.85
CA SER A 285 -10.19 10.02 18.21
C SER A 285 -11.55 9.33 18.34
N LYS A 286 -12.61 10.12 18.37
CA LYS A 286 -14.01 9.68 18.34
C LYS A 286 -14.46 9.24 16.95
N ALA A 287 -13.95 9.93 15.93
CA ALA A 287 -14.21 9.70 14.50
C ALA A 287 -13.08 10.30 13.65
N VAL A 288 -13.09 9.99 12.36
CA VAL A 288 -12.10 10.48 11.38
C VAL A 288 -12.80 11.17 10.21
N ILE A 289 -12.35 12.37 9.85
CA ILE A 289 -12.74 13.07 8.61
C ILE A 289 -11.56 13.03 7.65
N THR A 290 -11.73 12.45 6.45
CA THR A 290 -10.60 12.27 5.51
C THR A 290 -11.01 12.32 4.04
N ASN A 291 -10.01 12.43 3.14
CA ASN A 291 -10.23 12.48 1.69
C ASN A 291 -10.58 11.11 1.02
N GLY A 292 -10.65 10.02 1.73
CA GLY A 292 -10.91 8.72 1.10
C GLY A 292 -9.63 7.94 0.71
N GLY A 293 -8.47 8.33 1.24
CA GLY A 293 -7.21 7.60 1.05
C GLY A 293 -7.25 6.23 1.71
N PHE A 294 -6.89 5.18 0.96
CA PHE A 294 -7.00 3.79 1.37
C PHE A 294 -6.38 3.47 2.73
N ASN A 295 -5.15 3.91 2.99
CA ASN A 295 -4.43 3.55 4.22
C ASN A 295 -5.10 4.14 5.47
N VAL A 296 -5.43 5.45 5.45
CA VAL A 296 -6.04 6.11 6.61
C VAL A 296 -7.43 5.50 6.89
N ILE A 297 -8.21 5.21 5.86
CA ILE A 297 -9.49 4.51 6.01
C ILE A 297 -9.27 3.13 6.64
N SER A 298 -8.31 2.36 6.15
CA SER A 298 -8.04 0.99 6.64
C SER A 298 -7.57 0.99 8.10
N GLU A 299 -6.70 1.94 8.46
CA GLU A 299 -6.20 2.12 9.83
C GLU A 299 -7.32 2.57 10.78
N ALA A 300 -8.16 3.51 10.33
CA ALA A 300 -9.31 3.98 11.09
C ALA A 300 -10.34 2.85 11.34
N ILE A 301 -10.66 2.06 10.31
CA ILE A 301 -11.56 0.91 10.44
C ILE A 301 -10.99 -0.12 11.42
N TYR A 302 -9.68 -0.43 11.32
CA TYR A 302 -9.04 -1.37 12.25
C TYR A 302 -9.15 -0.91 13.71
N LEU A 303 -9.01 0.39 13.95
CA LEU A 303 -9.15 1.02 15.27
C LEU A 303 -10.62 1.33 15.64
N ASN A 304 -11.57 0.80 14.90
CA ASN A 304 -13.02 0.99 15.12
C ASN A 304 -13.46 2.46 15.13
N LYS A 305 -12.89 3.28 14.22
CA LYS A 305 -13.23 4.70 14.10
C LYS A 305 -14.17 4.93 12.92
N PRO A 306 -15.39 5.47 13.15
CA PRO A 306 -16.28 5.92 12.09
C PRO A 306 -15.62 6.97 11.20
N ILE A 307 -15.96 6.95 9.91
CA ILE A 307 -15.27 7.78 8.93
C ILE A 307 -16.25 8.65 8.14
N PHE A 308 -15.97 9.96 8.10
CA PHE A 308 -16.60 10.91 7.19
C PHE A 308 -15.66 11.17 6.01
N SER A 309 -16.00 10.66 4.83
CA SER A 309 -15.12 10.70 3.65
C SER A 309 -15.52 11.79 2.68
N MET A 310 -14.52 12.63 2.32
CA MET A 310 -14.65 13.71 1.32
C MET A 310 -13.58 13.52 0.23
N PRO A 311 -13.78 12.64 -0.75
CA PRO A 311 -12.77 12.34 -1.76
C PRO A 311 -12.31 13.55 -2.56
N VAL A 312 -11.05 13.56 -2.93
CA VAL A 312 -10.51 14.55 -3.88
C VAL A 312 -11.24 14.39 -5.21
N LYS A 313 -11.81 15.48 -5.73
CA LYS A 313 -12.60 15.47 -6.98
C LYS A 313 -11.76 14.90 -8.13
N LYS A 314 -12.35 13.99 -8.91
CA LYS A 314 -11.73 13.26 -10.04
C LYS A 314 -10.65 12.23 -9.65
N GLN A 315 -10.42 12.00 -8.38
CA GLN A 315 -9.56 10.92 -7.90
C GLN A 315 -10.44 9.67 -7.64
N PHE A 316 -10.60 8.85 -8.70
CA PHE A 316 -11.60 7.79 -8.71
C PHE A 316 -11.36 6.70 -7.66
N GLU A 317 -10.11 6.36 -7.33
CA GLU A 317 -9.80 5.39 -6.29
C GLU A 317 -10.36 5.83 -4.92
N GLN A 318 -10.20 7.12 -4.57
CA GLN A 318 -10.76 7.67 -3.33
C GLN A 318 -12.31 7.68 -3.35
N ILE A 319 -12.90 8.02 -4.49
CA ILE A 319 -14.36 7.97 -4.69
C ILE A 319 -14.87 6.54 -4.51
N LEU A 320 -14.19 5.56 -5.08
CA LEU A 320 -14.54 4.15 -4.95
C LEU A 320 -14.45 3.67 -3.50
N ASN A 321 -13.38 4.03 -2.80
CA ASN A 321 -13.21 3.75 -1.38
C ASN A 321 -14.37 4.32 -0.55
N ALA A 322 -14.73 5.58 -0.80
CA ALA A 322 -15.81 6.25 -0.08
C ALA A 322 -17.19 5.62 -0.34
N ILE A 323 -17.48 5.24 -1.60
CA ILE A 323 -18.71 4.52 -1.95
C ILE A 323 -18.80 3.18 -1.19
N HIS A 324 -17.70 2.43 -1.10
CA HIS A 324 -17.71 1.15 -0.40
C HIS A 324 -17.72 1.33 1.12
N LEU A 325 -17.07 2.35 1.66
CA LEU A 325 -17.15 2.74 3.07
C LEU A 325 -18.60 2.96 3.49
N GLU A 326 -19.34 3.76 2.73
CA GLU A 326 -20.77 4.07 3.00
C GLU A 326 -21.63 2.82 2.84
N LYS A 327 -21.46 2.02 1.80
CA LYS A 327 -22.19 0.75 1.60
C LYS A 327 -22.00 -0.25 2.74
N LEU A 328 -20.81 -0.29 3.34
CA LEU A 328 -20.52 -1.15 4.48
C LEU A 328 -21.06 -0.56 5.80
N GLY A 329 -21.54 0.67 5.78
CA GLY A 329 -22.03 1.37 6.95
C GLY A 329 -20.92 1.70 7.96
N TYR A 330 -19.70 1.96 7.49
CA TYR A 330 -18.56 2.34 8.32
C TYR A 330 -18.45 3.86 8.50
N GLY A 331 -19.34 4.61 7.86
CA GLY A 331 -19.41 6.05 7.89
C GLY A 331 -20.20 6.62 6.73
N GLU A 332 -19.95 7.86 6.36
CA GLU A 332 -20.63 8.58 5.30
C GLU A 332 -19.67 9.11 4.23
N PHE A 333 -20.21 9.31 3.03
CA PHE A 333 -19.52 9.84 1.87
C PHE A 333 -20.22 11.08 1.31
N HIS A 334 -19.49 12.18 1.18
CA HIS A 334 -19.99 13.42 0.62
C HIS A 334 -18.96 14.09 -0.32
N ASP A 335 -19.43 14.58 -1.48
CA ASP A 335 -18.57 15.35 -2.43
C ASP A 335 -18.35 16.80 -1.97
N ASP A 336 -19.36 17.42 -1.36
CA ASP A 336 -19.36 18.80 -0.91
C ASP A 336 -20.37 18.94 0.27
N PRO A 337 -20.00 18.45 1.46
CA PRO A 337 -20.93 18.37 2.61
C PRO A 337 -21.30 19.74 3.12
N ASP A 338 -22.50 19.79 3.71
CA ASP A 338 -22.97 20.88 4.53
C ASP A 338 -22.99 20.53 6.04
N LYS A 339 -23.52 21.45 6.84
CA LYS A 339 -23.64 21.27 8.30
C LYS A 339 -24.54 20.10 8.68
N ALA A 340 -25.66 19.93 7.98
CA ALA A 340 -26.61 18.86 8.27
C ALA A 340 -26.03 17.47 7.99
N ASP A 341 -25.20 17.33 6.95
CA ASP A 341 -24.49 16.09 6.64
C ASP A 341 -23.54 15.70 7.78
N LEU A 342 -22.74 16.64 8.28
CA LEU A 342 -21.81 16.36 9.37
C LEU A 342 -22.52 16.15 10.71
N GLU A 343 -23.59 16.88 11.00
CA GLU A 343 -24.44 16.65 12.17
C GLU A 343 -25.03 15.24 12.16
N LYS A 344 -25.57 14.81 11.03
CA LYS A 344 -26.14 13.48 10.84
C LYS A 344 -25.07 12.39 11.08
N PHE A 345 -23.87 12.55 10.53
CA PHE A 345 -22.76 11.62 10.77
C PHE A 345 -22.41 11.52 12.25
N LEU A 346 -22.28 12.67 12.94
CA LEU A 346 -21.91 12.72 14.36
C LEU A 346 -22.98 12.11 15.27
N LEU A 347 -24.25 12.20 14.92
CA LEU A 347 -25.36 11.56 15.64
C LEU A 347 -25.38 10.03 15.47
N ASN A 348 -24.77 9.49 14.42
CA ASN A 348 -24.83 8.06 14.09
C ASN A 348 -23.53 7.29 14.37
N LEU A 349 -22.56 7.87 15.09
CA LEU A 349 -21.24 7.25 15.31
C LEU A 349 -21.31 5.83 15.90
N ASP A 350 -22.22 5.57 16.82
CA ASP A 350 -22.37 4.26 17.45
C ASP A 350 -22.88 3.19 16.48
N ILE A 351 -23.70 3.59 15.50
CA ILE A 351 -24.16 2.69 14.44
C ILE A 351 -22.97 2.27 13.57
N TYR A 352 -22.16 3.23 13.15
CA TYR A 352 -20.97 2.93 12.32
C TYR A 352 -19.94 2.09 13.06
N LYS A 353 -19.67 2.39 14.35
CA LYS A 353 -18.79 1.57 15.20
C LYS A 353 -19.27 0.12 15.29
N LYS A 354 -20.56 -0.09 15.51
CA LYS A 354 -21.16 -1.42 15.57
C LYS A 354 -21.00 -2.17 14.23
N ASN A 355 -21.21 -1.48 13.11
CA ASN A 355 -21.05 -2.08 11.79
C ASN A 355 -19.60 -2.47 11.52
N ILE A 356 -18.62 -1.62 11.88
CA ILE A 356 -17.20 -1.94 11.77
C ILE A 356 -16.88 -3.19 12.59
N GLN A 357 -17.25 -3.23 13.87
CA GLN A 357 -17.00 -4.36 14.77
C GLN A 357 -17.60 -5.67 14.28
N SER A 358 -18.78 -5.60 13.63
CA SER A 358 -19.50 -6.80 13.18
C SER A 358 -18.99 -7.35 11.85
N ASN A 359 -18.43 -6.50 10.96
CA ASN A 359 -18.21 -6.86 9.57
C ASN A 359 -16.74 -6.78 9.16
N PHE A 360 -15.88 -6.05 9.88
CA PHE A 360 -14.49 -5.94 9.53
C PHE A 360 -13.65 -6.96 10.28
N VAL A 361 -12.95 -7.79 9.51
CA VAL A 361 -12.01 -8.81 10.03
C VAL A 361 -10.63 -8.56 9.44
N HIS A 362 -9.62 -8.61 10.29
CA HIS A 362 -8.22 -8.47 9.89
C HIS A 362 -7.37 -9.55 10.56
N ASP A 363 -6.51 -10.17 9.78
CA ASP A 363 -5.69 -11.32 10.18
C ASP A 363 -4.24 -10.96 10.57
N GLY A 364 -3.94 -9.68 10.79
CA GLY A 364 -2.59 -9.22 11.12
C GLY A 364 -1.60 -9.29 9.94
N ASN A 365 -2.06 -9.19 8.70
CA ASN A 365 -1.32 -9.35 7.44
C ASN A 365 -0.91 -10.79 7.10
N HIS A 366 -1.31 -11.80 7.88
CA HIS A 366 -0.80 -13.17 7.72
C HIS A 366 -1.13 -13.77 6.35
N ALA A 367 -2.39 -13.67 5.91
CA ALA A 367 -2.83 -14.30 4.65
C ALA A 367 -2.06 -13.79 3.44
N ILE A 368 -1.90 -12.47 3.30
CA ILE A 368 -1.22 -11.90 2.14
C ILE A 368 0.29 -12.13 2.16
N LEU A 369 0.93 -12.07 3.34
CA LEU A 369 2.37 -12.30 3.46
C LEU A 369 2.70 -13.78 3.24
N GLN A 370 1.88 -14.70 3.74
CA GLN A 370 2.01 -16.13 3.47
C GLN A 370 1.79 -16.46 1.99
N GLU A 371 0.76 -15.89 1.37
CA GLU A 371 0.50 -16.06 -0.07
C GLU A 371 1.68 -15.56 -0.90
N LEU A 372 2.26 -14.41 -0.52
CA LEU A 372 3.42 -13.86 -1.19
C LEU A 372 4.64 -14.79 -1.09
N ASP A 373 4.92 -15.36 0.09
CA ASP A 373 6.00 -16.33 0.28
C ASP A 373 5.79 -17.57 -0.61
N VAL A 374 4.58 -18.10 -0.69
CA VAL A 374 4.23 -19.25 -1.55
C VAL A 374 4.46 -18.93 -3.02
N LEU A 375 3.96 -17.79 -3.49
CA LEU A 375 4.09 -17.37 -4.88
C LEU A 375 5.54 -17.13 -5.30
N ILE A 376 6.35 -16.54 -4.41
CA ILE A 376 7.79 -16.35 -4.69
C ILE A 376 8.45 -17.70 -4.93
N GLU A 377 8.20 -18.69 -4.09
CA GLU A 377 8.78 -20.03 -4.25
C GLU A 377 8.29 -20.72 -5.53
N GLU A 378 7.00 -20.72 -5.78
CA GLU A 378 6.42 -21.35 -6.98
C GLU A 378 6.93 -20.74 -8.28
N LEU A 379 6.89 -19.39 -8.37
CA LEU A 379 7.22 -18.69 -9.61
C LEU A 379 8.72 -18.74 -9.91
N THR A 380 9.57 -18.67 -8.88
CA THR A 380 11.02 -18.77 -9.07
C THR A 380 11.47 -20.19 -9.44
N THR A 381 10.81 -21.22 -8.90
CA THR A 381 11.10 -22.63 -9.25
C THR A 381 10.69 -22.94 -10.68
N LYS A 382 9.49 -22.54 -11.11
CA LYS A 382 9.01 -22.72 -12.49
C LYS A 382 9.90 -22.01 -13.52
N SER A 383 10.34 -20.78 -13.22
CA SER A 383 11.24 -20.01 -14.08
C SER A 383 12.61 -20.70 -14.26
N SER A 384 13.17 -21.27 -13.19
CA SER A 384 14.43 -22.00 -13.23
C SER A 384 14.34 -23.24 -14.12
N GLN A 385 13.24 -24.00 -14.04
CA GLN A 385 13.02 -25.20 -14.86
C GLN A 385 12.91 -24.86 -16.35
N ILE A 386 12.18 -23.81 -16.72
CA ILE A 386 12.06 -23.37 -18.12
C ILE A 386 13.42 -22.95 -18.69
N ASN A 387 14.23 -22.24 -17.92
CA ASN A 387 15.56 -21.80 -18.34
C ASN A 387 16.54 -22.99 -18.54
N THR A 388 16.42 -24.02 -17.72
CA THR A 388 17.23 -25.25 -17.85
C THR A 388 16.84 -26.04 -19.09
N VAL A 389 15.56 -26.19 -19.38
CA VAL A 389 15.07 -26.88 -20.59
C VAL A 389 15.45 -26.14 -21.85
N ASN A 390 15.40 -24.81 -21.85
CA ASN A 390 15.78 -24.02 -23.01
C ASN A 390 17.30 -24.05 -23.26
N LYS A 391 18.15 -24.09 -22.24
CA LYS A 391 19.58 -24.30 -22.37
C LYS A 391 19.92 -25.68 -22.93
N ALA A 392 19.23 -26.73 -22.48
CA ALA A 392 19.43 -28.09 -22.96
C ALA A 392 18.98 -28.33 -24.42
N LYS A 393 18.15 -27.45 -24.98
CA LYS A 393 17.72 -27.54 -26.41
C LYS A 393 18.67 -26.78 -27.37
N ILE A 394 19.61 -25.99 -26.85
CA ILE A 394 20.54 -25.17 -27.64
C ILE A 394 21.95 -25.82 -27.66
N THR A 395 22.19 -26.78 -26.78
CA THR A 395 23.37 -27.67 -26.80
C THR A 395 23.06 -28.97 -27.52
#